data_98eb17cdf7b0f13a2a2769d6ae975099
#
_entry.id   98eb17cdf7b0f13a2a2769d6ae975099
#
_cell.length_a   1.000
_cell.length_b   1.000
_cell.length_c   1.000
_cell.angle_alpha   90.00
_cell.angle_beta   90.00
_cell.angle_gamma   90.00
#
_symmetry.space_group_name_H-M   'P 1'
#
loop_
_entity.id
_entity.type
_entity.pdbx_description
1 polymer ?
#
loop_
_entity_poly.entity_id
_entity_poly.type
_entity_poly.pdbx_seq_one_letter_code
_entity_poly.pdbx_strand_id
1 'polypeptide(L)'
;MVTVMETFIEDRNRIQPHHANNYGTTHGGRVLHWMDEVAAMSAMRFAGNPCVTAHINSVDFSLPLEIGDIAFLEAYVYDAGRTSVKVRVRAYGENPTTGERKQTTESYFVFVATDKNRNTVPVPELTAETEEGRRLREEARTKEQT
;
A
#
# COMPACT_ATOMS: atom_id res chain seq x y z
N MET A 1 1.53 -5.71 20.42
CA MET A 1 0.40 -6.25 19.63
C MET A 1 -0.27 -5.09 18.89
N VAL A 2 -0.42 -5.22 17.58
CA VAL A 2 -1.01 -4.18 16.73
C VAL A 2 -2.09 -4.82 15.86
N THR A 3 -3.22 -4.13 15.69
CA THR A 3 -4.34 -4.64 14.90
C THR A 3 -4.19 -4.25 13.42
N VAL A 4 -4.82 -5.02 12.54
CA VAL A 4 -4.86 -4.73 11.10
C VAL A 4 -5.39 -3.31 10.86
N MET A 5 -6.49 -2.95 11.52
CA MET A 5 -7.11 -1.63 11.28
C MET A 5 -6.29 -0.45 11.77
N GLU A 6 -5.42 -0.66 12.77
CA GLU A 6 -4.48 0.39 13.21
C GLU A 6 -3.43 0.70 12.14
N THR A 7 -3.18 -0.24 11.21
CA THR A 7 -2.21 -0.07 10.14
C THR A 7 -2.82 0.49 8.86
N PHE A 8 -4.12 0.66 8.81
CA PHE A 8 -4.83 1.10 7.61
C PHE A 8 -4.52 2.57 7.35
N ILE A 9 -3.85 2.86 6.22
CA ILE A 9 -3.43 4.20 5.82
C ILE A 9 -4.06 4.53 4.48
N GLU A 10 -4.61 5.73 4.38
CA GLU A 10 -5.13 6.26 3.13
C GLU A 10 -4.34 7.50 2.73
N ASP A 11 -4.18 7.71 1.43
CA ASP A 11 -3.51 8.88 0.90
C ASP A 11 -4.16 9.29 -0.43
N ARG A 12 -4.01 10.54 -0.80
CA ARG A 12 -4.54 11.08 -2.03
C ARG A 12 -3.54 12.00 -2.68
N ASN A 13 -3.40 11.84 -3.99
CA ASN A 13 -2.54 12.70 -4.80
C ASN A 13 -3.34 13.14 -6.02
N ARG A 14 -3.48 14.45 -6.19
CA ARG A 14 -4.11 14.95 -7.41
C ARG A 14 -3.14 14.77 -8.58
N ILE A 15 -3.60 14.17 -9.66
CA ILE A 15 -2.75 13.85 -10.80
C ILE A 15 -2.52 15.10 -11.64
N GLN A 16 -1.26 15.54 -11.70
CA GLN A 16 -0.82 16.76 -12.39
C GLN A 16 -0.20 16.40 -13.75
N PRO A 17 -0.13 17.39 -14.68
CA PRO A 17 0.50 17.15 -15.98
C PRO A 17 1.93 16.60 -15.90
N HIS A 18 2.73 17.01 -14.91
CA HIS A 18 4.10 16.51 -14.76
C HIS A 18 4.18 15.05 -14.30
N HIS A 19 3.05 14.46 -13.90
CA HIS A 19 2.97 13.04 -13.57
C HIS A 19 2.70 12.19 -14.81
N ALA A 20 2.39 12.81 -15.94
CA ALA A 20 1.90 12.13 -17.13
C ALA A 20 3.01 11.61 -18.04
N ASN A 21 2.67 10.54 -18.75
CA ASN A 21 3.46 10.04 -19.88
C ASN A 21 3.01 10.73 -21.18
N ASN A 22 3.54 10.26 -22.33
CA ASN A 22 3.22 10.84 -23.64
C ASN A 22 1.75 10.63 -24.06
N TYR A 23 1.03 9.75 -23.39
CA TYR A 23 -0.35 9.38 -23.73
C TYR A 23 -1.40 10.09 -22.87
N GLY A 24 -0.96 10.99 -21.99
CA GLY A 24 -1.90 11.72 -21.11
C GLY A 24 -2.33 10.96 -19.87
N THR A 25 -1.71 9.84 -19.58
CA THR A 25 -1.98 9.05 -18.39
C THR A 25 -0.77 9.10 -17.45
N THR A 26 -0.97 8.74 -16.19
CA THR A 26 0.10 8.79 -15.19
C THR A 26 1.15 7.71 -15.46
N HIS A 27 2.42 8.08 -15.35
CA HIS A 27 3.50 7.10 -15.43
C HIS A 27 3.33 5.99 -14.41
N GLY A 28 3.49 4.73 -14.83
CA GLY A 28 3.42 3.59 -13.93
C GLY A 28 4.42 3.69 -12.78
N GLY A 29 5.63 4.20 -13.05
CA GLY A 29 6.62 4.42 -12.01
C GLY A 29 6.18 5.45 -10.97
N ARG A 30 5.40 6.45 -11.35
CA ARG A 30 4.86 7.44 -10.41
C ARG A 30 3.82 6.80 -9.51
N VAL A 31 2.93 5.98 -10.08
CA VAL A 31 1.93 5.25 -9.30
C VAL A 31 2.62 4.31 -8.31
N LEU A 32 3.63 3.60 -8.76
CA LEU A 32 4.39 2.69 -7.91
C LEU A 32 5.10 3.44 -6.77
N HIS A 33 5.63 4.63 -7.05
CA HIS A 33 6.26 5.47 -6.04
C HIS A 33 5.24 5.85 -4.94
N TRP A 34 4.04 6.28 -5.32
CA TRP A 34 2.99 6.60 -4.36
C TRP A 34 2.57 5.37 -3.55
N MET A 35 2.49 4.20 -4.21
CA MET A 35 2.16 2.95 -3.54
C MET A 35 3.22 2.57 -2.51
N ASP A 36 4.49 2.73 -2.87
CA ASP A 36 5.59 2.45 -1.96
C ASP A 36 5.55 3.37 -0.72
N GLU A 37 5.27 4.65 -0.93
CA GLU A 37 5.15 5.61 0.18
C GLU A 37 4.03 5.26 1.15
N VAL A 38 2.83 4.98 0.65
CA VAL A 38 1.70 4.65 1.52
C VAL A 38 1.90 3.30 2.21
N ALA A 39 2.50 2.34 1.49
CA ALA A 39 2.83 1.04 2.06
C ALA A 39 3.86 1.16 3.18
N ALA A 40 4.87 2.00 2.98
CA ALA A 40 5.90 2.25 3.99
C ALA A 40 5.29 2.87 5.25
N MET A 41 4.36 3.80 5.10
CA MET A 41 3.66 4.39 6.24
C MET A 41 2.88 3.35 7.04
N SER A 42 2.21 2.44 6.35
CA SER A 42 1.47 1.35 6.99
C SER A 42 2.42 0.41 7.73
N ALA A 43 3.52 0.00 7.08
CA ALA A 43 4.52 -0.88 7.68
C ALA A 43 5.15 -0.26 8.92
N MET A 44 5.52 1.03 8.86
CA MET A 44 6.13 1.73 9.99
C MET A 44 5.15 1.94 11.14
N ARG A 45 3.88 2.17 10.84
CA ARG A 45 2.82 2.26 11.86
C ARG A 45 2.73 0.95 12.63
N PHE A 46 2.83 -0.17 11.91
CA PHE A 46 2.82 -1.49 12.54
C PHE A 46 4.09 -1.76 13.34
N ALA A 47 5.25 -1.56 12.73
CA ALA A 47 6.53 -1.97 13.30
C ALA A 47 7.01 -1.06 14.46
N GLY A 48 6.60 0.23 14.44
CA GLY A 48 7.11 1.20 15.39
C GLY A 48 8.58 1.53 15.17
N ASN A 49 9.11 1.21 13.98
CA ASN A 49 10.51 1.40 13.59
C ASN A 49 10.56 1.73 12.10
N PRO A 50 11.69 2.29 11.62
CA PRO A 50 11.88 2.44 10.18
C PRO A 50 11.75 1.10 9.46
N CYS A 51 11.20 1.14 8.25
CA CYS A 51 11.06 -0.04 7.41
C CYS A 51 11.60 0.25 6.02
N VAL A 52 12.29 -0.72 5.43
CA VAL A 52 12.80 -0.61 4.07
C VAL A 52 12.07 -1.61 3.18
N THR A 53 11.83 -1.21 1.93
CA THR A 53 11.19 -2.06 0.94
C THR A 53 12.15 -3.18 0.56
N ALA A 54 11.75 -4.42 0.80
CA ALA A 54 12.57 -5.59 0.49
C ALA A 54 12.10 -6.29 -0.78
N HIS A 55 10.79 -6.28 -1.07
CA HIS A 55 10.24 -6.99 -2.20
C HIS A 55 8.89 -6.40 -2.59
N ILE A 56 8.62 -6.34 -3.89
CA ILE A 56 7.32 -5.96 -4.44
C ILE A 56 6.87 -7.12 -5.31
N ASN A 57 5.74 -7.71 -4.96
CA ASN A 57 5.21 -8.85 -5.67
C ASN A 57 4.14 -8.37 -6.65
N SER A 58 4.27 -8.75 -7.91
CA SER A 58 3.32 -8.48 -8.99
C SER A 58 2.60 -7.13 -8.91
N VAL A 59 2.84 -6.25 -9.86
CA VAL A 59 2.09 -5.00 -9.99
C VAL A 59 1.27 -5.08 -11.26
N ASP A 60 -0.06 -5.05 -11.11
CA ASP A 60 -0.98 -5.08 -12.25
C ASP A 60 -1.62 -3.71 -12.42
N PHE A 61 -1.37 -3.11 -13.58
CA PHE A 61 -1.99 -1.83 -13.96
C PHE A 61 -3.21 -2.14 -14.82
N SER A 62 -4.33 -2.40 -14.19
CA SER A 62 -5.57 -2.81 -14.89
C SER A 62 -6.23 -1.69 -15.67
N LEU A 63 -6.11 -0.47 -15.16
CA LEU A 63 -6.69 0.73 -15.76
C LEU A 63 -5.69 1.89 -15.62
N PRO A 64 -5.68 2.84 -16.58
CA PRO A 64 -4.83 4.01 -16.45
C PRO A 64 -5.38 5.01 -15.44
N LEU A 65 -4.49 5.79 -14.84
CA LEU A 65 -4.83 6.92 -14.00
C LEU A 65 -4.75 8.18 -14.86
N GLU A 66 -5.87 8.86 -15.01
CA GLU A 66 -6.00 10.02 -15.91
C GLU A 66 -5.55 11.32 -15.23
N ILE A 67 -4.98 12.24 -16.01
CA ILE A 67 -4.66 13.60 -15.52
C ILE A 67 -5.95 14.26 -15.07
N GLY A 68 -5.91 14.92 -13.93
CA GLY A 68 -7.07 15.61 -13.36
C GLY A 68 -7.86 14.79 -12.36
N ASP A 69 -7.70 13.46 -12.39
CA ASP A 69 -8.28 12.60 -11.37
C ASP A 69 -7.42 12.62 -10.11
N ILE A 70 -7.95 12.06 -9.04
CA ILE A 70 -7.23 11.88 -7.79
C ILE A 70 -6.75 10.44 -7.73
N ALA A 71 -5.46 10.25 -7.47
CA ALA A 71 -4.93 8.92 -7.15
C ALA A 71 -5.22 8.68 -5.67
N PHE A 72 -6.20 7.84 -5.39
CA PHE A 72 -6.55 7.43 -4.03
C PHE A 72 -5.83 6.12 -3.74
N LEU A 73 -5.08 6.09 -2.64
CA LEU A 73 -4.29 4.92 -2.27
C LEU A 73 -4.65 4.48 -0.86
N GLU A 74 -4.66 3.17 -0.65
CA GLU A 74 -4.84 2.60 0.67
C GLU A 74 -3.91 1.43 0.86
N ALA A 75 -3.44 1.25 2.09
CA ALA A 75 -2.52 0.18 2.43
C ALA A 75 -2.82 -0.31 3.84
N TYR A 76 -2.62 -1.60 4.06
CA TYR A 76 -2.73 -2.18 5.39
C TYR A 76 -1.85 -3.40 5.51
N VAL A 77 -1.38 -3.66 6.72
CA VAL A 77 -0.57 -4.84 7.02
C VAL A 77 -1.51 -6.03 7.17
N TYR A 78 -1.20 -7.11 6.47
CA TYR A 78 -2.02 -8.33 6.51
C TYR A 78 -1.27 -9.54 7.04
N ASP A 79 0.05 -9.45 7.15
CA ASP A 79 0.87 -10.54 7.71
C ASP A 79 2.22 -10.00 8.17
N ALA A 80 2.90 -10.76 9.02
CA ALA A 80 4.21 -10.38 9.53
C ALA A 80 5.01 -11.62 9.91
N GLY A 81 6.32 -11.57 9.65
CA GLY A 81 7.27 -12.56 10.13
C GLY A 81 7.96 -12.04 11.39
N ARG A 82 9.18 -12.49 11.66
CA ARG A 82 9.94 -12.02 12.82
C ARG A 82 10.41 -10.56 12.64
N THR A 83 10.93 -10.22 11.46
CA THR A 83 11.42 -8.88 11.14
C THR A 83 10.75 -8.30 9.89
N SER A 84 9.92 -9.07 9.21
CA SER A 84 9.27 -8.68 7.96
C SER A 84 7.82 -8.30 8.16
N VAL A 85 7.33 -7.41 7.29
CA VAL A 85 5.97 -6.90 7.30
C VAL A 85 5.41 -7.00 5.89
N LYS A 86 4.24 -7.60 5.73
CA LYS A 86 3.57 -7.73 4.44
C LYS A 86 2.40 -6.77 4.36
N VAL A 87 2.40 -5.96 3.33
CA VAL A 87 1.42 -4.87 3.14
C VAL A 87 0.71 -5.03 1.80
N ARG A 88 -0.61 -4.97 1.83
CA ARG A 88 -1.42 -4.90 0.60
C ARG A 88 -1.65 -3.44 0.26
N VAL A 89 -1.45 -3.07 -1.00
CA VAL A 89 -1.63 -1.70 -1.49
C VAL A 89 -2.58 -1.72 -2.67
N ARG A 90 -3.58 -0.82 -2.64
CA ARG A 90 -4.50 -0.62 -3.76
C ARG A 90 -4.51 0.84 -4.15
N ALA A 91 -4.51 1.09 -5.46
CA ALA A 91 -4.64 2.43 -6.00
C ALA A 91 -5.94 2.53 -6.81
N TYR A 92 -6.60 3.66 -6.68
CA TYR A 92 -7.87 3.94 -7.34
C TYR A 92 -7.77 5.27 -8.06
N GLY A 93 -8.44 5.37 -9.21
CA GLY A 93 -8.71 6.64 -9.85
C GLY A 93 -10.01 7.20 -9.30
N GLU A 94 -9.97 8.35 -8.65
CA GLU A 94 -11.16 8.98 -8.09
C GLU A 94 -11.52 10.21 -8.90
N ASN A 95 -12.77 10.29 -9.33
CA ASN A 95 -13.28 11.48 -10.01
C ASN A 95 -13.44 12.61 -8.98
N PRO A 96 -12.76 13.75 -9.14
CA PRO A 96 -12.77 14.79 -8.12
C PRO A 96 -14.13 15.48 -7.94
N THR A 97 -15.02 15.42 -8.95
CA THR A 97 -16.31 16.09 -8.88
C THR A 97 -17.43 15.19 -8.36
N THR A 98 -17.31 13.88 -8.54
CA THR A 98 -18.35 12.92 -8.11
C THR A 98 -17.92 12.05 -6.95
N GLY A 99 -16.60 11.90 -6.74
CA GLY A 99 -16.04 10.98 -5.74
C GLY A 99 -16.09 9.51 -6.16
N GLU A 100 -16.55 9.22 -7.38
CA GLU A 100 -16.58 7.84 -7.88
C GLU A 100 -15.16 7.31 -8.04
N ARG A 101 -14.91 6.08 -7.59
CA ARG A 101 -13.60 5.44 -7.61
C ARG A 101 -13.61 4.17 -8.45
N LYS A 102 -12.49 3.96 -9.18
CA LYS A 102 -12.26 2.71 -9.92
C LYS A 102 -10.89 2.20 -9.52
N GLN A 103 -10.81 0.96 -9.11
CA GLN A 103 -9.52 0.35 -8.79
C GLN A 103 -8.69 0.21 -10.07
N THR A 104 -7.47 0.72 -10.04
CA THR A 104 -6.58 0.71 -11.19
C THR A 104 -5.37 -0.20 -11.00
N THR A 105 -4.90 -0.34 -9.78
CA THR A 105 -3.64 -1.04 -9.48
C THR A 105 -3.72 -1.70 -8.13
N GLU A 106 -3.07 -2.87 -8.01
CA GLU A 106 -2.93 -3.58 -6.75
C GLU A 106 -1.56 -4.24 -6.70
N SER A 107 -0.98 -4.27 -5.52
CA SER A 107 0.27 -5.00 -5.30
C SER A 107 0.45 -5.36 -3.83
N TYR A 108 1.44 -6.21 -3.59
CA TYR A 108 1.80 -6.73 -2.26
C TYR A 108 3.27 -6.45 -2.03
N PHE A 109 3.55 -5.74 -0.94
CA PHE A 109 4.90 -5.30 -0.60
C PHE A 109 5.40 -6.02 0.63
N VAL A 110 6.69 -6.33 0.64
CA VAL A 110 7.34 -6.85 1.84
C VAL A 110 8.36 -5.82 2.30
N PHE A 111 8.24 -5.44 3.57
CA PHE A 111 9.17 -4.52 4.22
C PHE A 111 9.95 -5.27 5.30
N VAL A 112 11.11 -4.75 5.64
CA VAL A 112 11.92 -5.25 6.75
C VAL A 112 12.13 -4.10 7.73
N ALA A 113 11.83 -4.33 9.01
CA ALA A 113 12.02 -3.33 10.05
C ALA A 113 13.48 -3.26 10.45
N THR A 114 13.98 -2.05 10.60
CA THR A 114 15.40 -1.81 10.93
C THR A 114 15.54 -0.78 12.05
N ASP A 115 16.70 -0.78 12.68
CA ASP A 115 17.10 0.26 13.62
C ASP A 115 17.89 1.37 12.90
N LYS A 116 18.40 2.33 13.66
CA LYS A 116 19.20 3.44 13.14
C LYS A 116 20.49 3.00 12.45
N ASN A 117 21.00 1.83 12.81
CA ASN A 117 22.23 1.28 12.26
C ASN A 117 21.98 0.30 11.13
N ARG A 118 20.74 0.23 10.64
CA ARG A 118 20.30 -0.66 9.56
C ARG A 118 20.34 -2.15 9.93
N ASN A 119 20.32 -2.46 11.20
CA ASN A 119 20.18 -3.84 11.65
C ASN A 119 18.69 -4.18 11.71
N THR A 120 18.34 -5.42 11.35
CA THR A 120 16.94 -5.85 11.42
C THR A 120 16.49 -5.92 12.87
N VAL A 121 15.23 -5.55 13.11
CA VAL A 121 14.63 -5.61 14.44
C VAL A 121 13.31 -6.38 14.39
N PRO A 122 12.95 -7.08 15.48
CA PRO A 122 11.68 -7.80 15.54
C PRO A 122 10.49 -6.85 15.44
N VAL A 123 9.41 -7.34 14.84
CA VAL A 123 8.15 -6.62 14.74
C VAL A 123 7.14 -7.21 15.74
N PRO A 124 6.11 -6.43 16.13
CA PRO A 124 5.10 -6.95 17.04
C PRO A 124 4.21 -7.99 16.38
N GLU A 125 3.35 -8.62 17.17
CA GLU A 125 2.34 -9.53 16.67
C GLU A 125 1.21 -8.76 16.02
N LEU A 126 0.77 -9.24 14.85
CA LEU A 126 -0.40 -8.70 14.15
C LEU A 126 -1.66 -9.44 14.60
N THR A 127 -2.69 -8.69 14.97
CA THR A 127 -3.99 -9.25 15.33
C THR A 127 -5.09 -8.61 14.49
N ALA A 128 -6.23 -9.28 14.42
CA ALA A 128 -7.41 -8.74 13.77
C ALA A 128 -8.58 -8.88 14.74
N GLU A 129 -8.94 -7.79 15.40
CA GLU A 129 -9.95 -7.80 16.47
C GLU A 129 -11.35 -7.44 15.97
N THR A 130 -11.45 -6.79 14.81
CA THR A 130 -12.73 -6.43 14.22
C THR A 130 -13.06 -7.37 13.08
N GLU A 131 -14.35 -7.45 12.74
CA GLU A 131 -14.80 -8.21 11.59
C GLU A 131 -14.19 -7.67 10.31
N GLU A 132 -14.12 -6.34 10.18
CA GLU A 132 -13.49 -5.65 9.04
C GLU A 132 -12.02 -6.03 8.92
N GLY A 133 -11.28 -5.99 10.02
CA GLY A 133 -9.86 -6.35 10.04
C GLY A 133 -9.63 -7.80 9.64
N ARG A 134 -10.45 -8.71 10.14
CA ARG A 134 -10.35 -10.12 9.78
C ARG A 134 -10.64 -10.35 8.30
N ARG A 135 -11.65 -9.68 7.78
CA ARG A 135 -12.02 -9.76 6.36
C ARG A 135 -10.90 -9.26 5.46
N LEU A 136 -10.33 -8.10 5.78
CA LEU A 136 -9.23 -7.52 5.00
C LEU A 136 -7.99 -8.40 5.02
N ARG A 137 -7.64 -8.93 6.18
CA ARG A 137 -6.48 -9.82 6.32
C ARG A 137 -6.64 -11.08 5.48
N GLU A 138 -7.79 -11.73 5.59
CA GLU A 138 -8.06 -12.97 4.87
C GLU A 138 -8.11 -12.74 3.35
N GLU A 139 -8.72 -11.64 2.93
CA GLU A 139 -8.78 -11.28 1.51
C GLU A 139 -7.37 -11.09 0.92
N ALA A 140 -6.50 -10.39 1.65
CA ALA A 140 -5.12 -10.18 1.20
C ALA A 140 -4.33 -11.49 1.14
N ARG A 141 -4.45 -12.33 2.14
CA ARG A 141 -3.77 -13.62 2.17
C ARG A 141 -4.21 -14.52 1.03
N THR A 142 -5.49 -14.53 0.72
CA THR A 142 -6.04 -15.33 -0.37
C THR A 142 -5.58 -14.82 -1.73
N LYS A 143 -5.66 -13.52 -1.97
CA LYS A 143 -5.29 -12.91 -3.25
C LYS A 143 -3.80 -12.95 -3.52
N GLU A 144 -2.97 -12.80 -2.50
CA GLU A 144 -1.51 -12.86 -2.65
C GLU A 144 -1.05 -14.19 -3.24
N GLN A 145 -1.76 -15.28 -2.91
CA GLN A 145 -1.41 -16.62 -3.36
C GLN A 145 -1.77 -16.90 -4.83
N THR A 146 -2.54 -16.05 -5.45
CA THR A 146 -2.89 -16.18 -6.85
C THR A 146 -2.03 -15.28 -7.72
#